data_76bb4660cda09ac29be2670dd2e409fc
#
_entry.id   76bb4660cda09ac29be2670dd2e409fc
#
_cell.length_a   1.000
_cell.length_b   1.000
_cell.length_c   1.000
_cell.angle_alpha   90.00
_cell.angle_beta   90.00
_cell.angle_gamma   90.00
#
_symmetry.space_group_name_H-M   'P 1'
#
loop_
_entity.id
_entity.type
_entity.pdbx_description
1 polymer ?
#
loop_
_entity_poly.entity_id
_entity_poly.type
_entity_poly.pdbx_seq_one_letter_code
_entity_poly.pdbx_strand_id
1 'polypeptide(L)'
;MFKKFRKNILQLVLIIFFLYFFVLVFLYFYQRNLLYLPNENNYSGDKISVDIKKVKIQTSDDIELLGWYHEKNIKNYKTLVYFHGNAGSLENRIHKLNHFQDMNINFLIIAWRGFSGNNGKPSEQGLYEDGESAINWLTKKGVDEKNLILYGESLGTGVATHLAQN
;
A
#
# COMPACT_ATOMS: atom_id res chain seq x y z
N MET A 1 -39.48 19.37 -40.82
CA MET A 1 -38.28 19.92 -40.18
C MET A 1 -38.14 19.45 -38.71
N PHE A 2 -39.12 19.61 -37.84
CA PHE A 2 -39.08 19.23 -36.42
C PHE A 2 -38.85 17.75 -36.14
N LYS A 3 -39.43 16.81 -36.91
CA LYS A 3 -39.22 15.36 -36.71
C LYS A 3 -37.76 14.95 -36.95
N LYS A 4 -37.09 15.52 -37.95
CA LYS A 4 -35.68 15.26 -38.24
C LYS A 4 -34.77 15.82 -37.12
N PHE A 5 -35.07 17.02 -36.63
CA PHE A 5 -34.38 17.64 -35.53
C PHE A 5 -34.46 16.80 -34.22
N ARG A 6 -35.68 16.38 -33.85
CA ARG A 6 -35.88 15.48 -32.67
C ARG A 6 -35.15 14.16 -32.81
N LYS A 7 -35.13 13.55 -34.02
CA LYS A 7 -34.38 12.32 -34.29
C LYS A 7 -32.88 12.52 -34.07
N ASN A 8 -32.32 13.63 -34.57
CA ASN A 8 -30.89 13.93 -34.42
C ASN A 8 -30.52 14.15 -32.94
N ILE A 9 -31.38 14.86 -32.18
CA ILE A 9 -31.18 15.04 -30.73
C ILE A 9 -31.20 13.69 -30.03
N LEU A 10 -32.19 12.83 -30.30
CA LEU A 10 -32.28 11.51 -29.69
C LEU A 10 -31.04 10.66 -30.00
N GLN A 11 -30.56 10.69 -31.24
CA GLN A 11 -29.32 10.00 -31.63
C GLN A 11 -28.12 10.54 -30.85
N LEU A 12 -27.98 11.84 -30.72
CA LEU A 12 -26.91 12.46 -29.93
C LEU A 12 -26.96 12.02 -28.46
N VAL A 13 -28.15 12.06 -27.86
CA VAL A 13 -28.35 11.62 -26.46
C VAL A 13 -27.97 10.14 -26.28
N LEU A 14 -28.38 9.26 -27.23
CA LEU A 14 -28.01 7.86 -27.21
C LEU A 14 -26.50 7.65 -27.34
N ILE A 15 -25.83 8.39 -28.22
CA ILE A 15 -24.37 8.32 -28.36
C ILE A 15 -23.68 8.71 -27.07
N ILE A 16 -24.09 9.84 -26.44
CA ILE A 16 -23.55 10.30 -25.16
C ILE A 16 -23.79 9.24 -24.06
N PHE A 17 -25.00 8.68 -24.00
CA PHE A 17 -25.34 7.63 -23.05
C PHE A 17 -24.44 6.39 -23.19
N PHE A 18 -24.27 5.89 -24.40
CA PHE A 18 -23.42 4.73 -24.64
C PHE A 18 -21.95 5.03 -24.36
N LEU A 19 -21.46 6.21 -24.74
CA LEU A 19 -20.09 6.61 -24.42
C LEU A 19 -19.86 6.63 -22.90
N TYR A 20 -20.77 7.25 -22.15
CA TYR A 20 -20.72 7.27 -20.69
C TYR A 20 -20.78 5.86 -20.10
N PHE A 21 -21.69 5.02 -20.58
CA PHE A 21 -21.82 3.63 -20.16
C PHE A 21 -20.51 2.85 -20.37
N PHE A 22 -19.89 2.98 -21.55
CA PHE A 22 -18.61 2.33 -21.82
C PHE A 22 -17.48 2.83 -20.94
N VAL A 23 -17.44 4.11 -20.62
CA VAL A 23 -16.48 4.67 -19.65
C VAL A 23 -16.67 4.05 -18.27
N LEU A 24 -17.90 3.93 -17.79
CA LEU A 24 -18.17 3.29 -16.49
C LEU A 24 -17.76 1.81 -16.49
N VAL A 25 -18.07 1.07 -17.54
CA VAL A 25 -17.66 -0.34 -17.69
C VAL A 25 -16.13 -0.45 -17.69
N PHE A 26 -15.46 0.41 -18.46
CA PHE A 26 -14.00 0.45 -18.49
C PHE A 26 -13.43 0.74 -17.10
N LEU A 27 -13.90 1.77 -16.40
CA LEU A 27 -13.45 2.10 -15.07
C LEU A 27 -13.69 0.96 -14.07
N TYR A 28 -14.84 0.29 -14.14
CA TYR A 28 -15.16 -0.84 -13.29
C TYR A 28 -14.14 -1.99 -13.41
N PHE A 29 -13.72 -2.33 -14.63
CA PHE A 29 -12.75 -3.41 -14.85
C PHE A 29 -11.30 -2.99 -14.65
N TYR A 30 -10.96 -1.72 -14.93
CA TYR A 30 -9.59 -1.23 -14.89
C TYR A 30 -9.22 -0.45 -13.63
N GLN A 31 -10.16 -0.18 -12.71
CA GLN A 31 -9.93 0.64 -11.53
C GLN A 31 -8.69 0.22 -10.71
N ARG A 32 -8.44 -1.08 -10.58
CA ARG A 32 -7.27 -1.58 -9.84
C ARG A 32 -5.96 -1.21 -10.53
N ASN A 33 -5.90 -1.34 -11.85
CA ASN A 33 -4.71 -1.00 -12.62
C ASN A 33 -4.46 0.52 -12.65
N LEU A 34 -5.52 1.32 -12.50
CA LEU A 34 -5.40 2.77 -12.40
C LEU A 34 -4.99 3.22 -10.98
N LEU A 35 -5.43 2.47 -9.97
CA LEU A 35 -5.16 2.80 -8.58
C LEU A 35 -3.78 2.32 -8.13
N TYR A 36 -3.42 1.06 -8.39
CA TYR A 36 -2.19 0.45 -7.92
C TYR A 36 -1.14 0.50 -9.02
N LEU A 37 -0.04 1.18 -8.73
CA LEU A 37 1.06 1.44 -9.66
C LEU A 37 2.38 0.84 -9.12
N PRO A 38 2.46 -0.49 -9.00
CA PRO A 38 3.63 -1.16 -8.46
C PRO A 38 4.86 -0.96 -9.37
N ASN A 39 6.03 -0.97 -8.74
CA ASN A 39 7.31 -1.03 -9.42
C ASN A 39 8.11 -2.22 -8.87
N GLU A 40 8.66 -3.04 -9.75
CA GLU A 40 9.48 -4.21 -9.43
C GLU A 40 10.96 -3.86 -9.20
N ASN A 41 11.30 -2.59 -9.02
CA ASN A 41 12.68 -2.15 -8.82
C ASN A 41 13.33 -2.90 -7.67
N ASN A 42 14.67 -3.00 -7.77
CA ASN A 42 15.53 -3.52 -6.73
C ASN A 42 15.21 -2.84 -5.38
N TYR A 43 15.08 -3.65 -4.36
CA TYR A 43 14.80 -3.24 -2.97
C TYR A 43 15.97 -3.64 -2.07
N SER A 44 17.19 -3.36 -2.52
CA SER A 44 18.40 -3.70 -1.78
C SER A 44 18.51 -2.95 -0.46
N GLY A 45 18.00 -1.73 -0.39
CA GLY A 45 18.11 -0.87 0.78
C GLY A 45 19.51 -0.30 0.99
N ASP A 46 20.41 -0.42 0.00
CA ASP A 46 21.84 -0.04 0.13
C ASP A 46 22.05 1.46 0.40
N LYS A 47 21.03 2.28 0.11
CA LYS A 47 21.08 3.75 0.31
C LYS A 47 20.44 4.20 1.62
N ILE A 48 20.01 3.27 2.47
CA ILE A 48 19.45 3.60 3.79
C ILE A 48 20.61 3.88 4.74
N SER A 49 20.51 5.00 5.48
CA SER A 49 21.55 5.43 6.44
C SER A 49 21.52 4.64 7.74
N VAL A 50 20.41 3.99 8.05
CA VAL A 50 20.22 3.16 9.26
C VAL A 50 20.46 1.70 8.94
N ASP A 51 20.94 0.94 9.92
CA ASP A 51 21.05 -0.52 9.80
C ASP A 51 19.66 -1.15 9.69
N ILE A 52 19.41 -1.86 8.60
CA ILE A 52 18.15 -2.56 8.33
C ILE A 52 18.38 -4.05 8.15
N LYS A 53 17.41 -4.82 8.62
CA LYS A 53 17.28 -6.24 8.33
C LYS A 53 16.21 -6.42 7.26
N LYS A 54 16.55 -7.05 6.15
CA LYS A 54 15.55 -7.51 5.17
C LYS A 54 14.77 -8.65 5.79
N VAL A 55 13.45 -8.53 5.81
CA VAL A 55 12.56 -9.51 6.43
C VAL A 55 11.54 -10.02 5.44
N LYS A 56 11.09 -11.24 5.67
CA LYS A 56 10.00 -11.89 4.96
C LYS A 56 8.89 -12.14 5.96
N ILE A 57 7.70 -11.73 5.61
CA ILE A 57 6.51 -11.83 6.45
C ILE A 57 5.47 -12.66 5.71
N GLN A 58 5.09 -13.78 6.29
CA GLN A 58 4.06 -14.64 5.74
C GLN A 58 2.68 -14.13 6.15
N THR A 59 1.80 -13.91 5.16
CA THR A 59 0.40 -13.56 5.39
C THR A 59 -0.42 -14.82 5.66
N SER A 60 -1.64 -14.66 6.18
CA SER A 60 -2.56 -15.78 6.45
C SER A 60 -3.07 -16.44 5.16
N ASP A 61 -3.03 -15.74 4.05
CA ASP A 61 -3.41 -16.21 2.71
C ASP A 61 -2.20 -16.62 1.83
N ASP A 62 -1.10 -17.04 2.49
CA ASP A 62 0.09 -17.65 1.88
C ASP A 62 0.90 -16.74 0.94
N ILE A 63 0.87 -15.42 1.14
CA ILE A 63 1.75 -14.49 0.44
C ILE A 63 2.96 -14.15 1.31
N GLU A 64 4.17 -14.24 0.75
CA GLU A 64 5.39 -13.77 1.39
C GLU A 64 5.63 -12.30 1.02
N LEU A 65 5.60 -11.42 2.02
CA LEU A 65 5.88 -9.99 1.87
C LEU A 65 7.32 -9.67 2.22
N LEU A 66 7.96 -8.87 1.39
CA LEU A 66 9.26 -8.29 1.68
C LEU A 66 9.10 -7.03 2.54
N GLY A 67 10.00 -6.86 3.49
CA GLY A 67 10.05 -5.68 4.34
C GLY A 67 11.46 -5.33 4.77
N TRP A 68 11.60 -4.11 5.29
CA TRP A 68 12.81 -3.62 5.96
C TRP A 68 12.50 -3.30 7.40
N TYR A 69 13.24 -3.92 8.31
CA TYR A 69 13.11 -3.76 9.74
C TYR A 69 14.36 -3.14 10.34
N HIS A 70 14.19 -2.04 11.05
CA HIS A 70 15.21 -1.39 11.86
C HIS A 70 14.87 -1.55 13.34
N GLU A 71 15.78 -2.16 14.09
CA GLU A 71 15.64 -2.34 15.52
C GLU A 71 16.75 -1.60 16.25
N LYS A 72 16.39 -0.48 16.87
CA LYS A 72 17.28 0.31 17.73
C LYS A 72 17.20 -0.15 19.18
N ASN A 73 15.99 -0.25 19.71
CA ASN A 73 15.71 -0.79 21.06
C ASN A 73 14.22 -1.08 21.23
N ILE A 74 13.84 -2.34 21.07
CA ILE A 74 12.45 -2.77 21.13
C ILE A 74 11.77 -2.57 22.48
N LYS A 75 12.56 -2.58 23.59
CA LYS A 75 12.04 -2.44 24.96
C LYS A 75 11.74 -0.99 25.34
N ASN A 76 12.53 -0.06 24.83
CA ASN A 76 12.50 1.33 25.28
C ASN A 76 11.89 2.30 24.27
N TYR A 77 11.82 1.92 22.99
CA TYR A 77 11.37 2.82 21.94
C TYR A 77 10.10 2.29 21.27
N LYS A 78 9.27 3.22 20.79
CA LYS A 78 8.12 2.91 19.96
C LYS A 78 8.56 2.28 18.64
N THR A 79 7.69 1.47 18.05
CA THR A 79 7.92 0.84 16.74
C THR A 79 6.94 1.41 15.74
N LEU A 80 7.46 2.09 14.71
CA LEU A 80 6.67 2.64 13.63
C LEU A 80 6.45 1.58 12.56
N VAL A 81 5.20 1.31 12.22
CA VAL A 81 4.80 0.46 11.11
C VAL A 81 4.41 1.35 9.94
N TYR A 82 5.22 1.33 8.88
CA TYR A 82 5.05 2.22 7.75
C TYR A 82 4.31 1.52 6.60
N PHE A 83 3.13 2.00 6.31
CA PHE A 83 2.26 1.60 5.22
C PHE A 83 2.39 2.59 4.07
N HIS A 84 3.04 2.19 2.99
CA HIS A 84 3.38 3.09 1.88
C HIS A 84 2.20 3.38 0.95
N GLY A 85 2.36 4.38 0.07
CA GLY A 85 1.36 4.80 -0.91
C GLY A 85 1.17 3.80 -2.07
N ASN A 86 0.32 4.20 -3.02
CA ASN A 86 -0.16 3.35 -4.12
C ASN A 86 0.81 3.19 -5.29
N ALA A 87 2.01 3.77 -5.24
CA ALA A 87 2.95 3.74 -6.35
C ALA A 87 4.38 3.44 -5.91
N GLY A 88 5.18 2.90 -6.84
CA GLY A 88 6.60 2.68 -6.67
C GLY A 88 6.97 1.40 -5.94
N SER A 89 8.08 1.44 -5.21
CA SER A 89 8.66 0.33 -4.45
C SER A 89 9.20 0.81 -3.10
N LEU A 90 9.76 -0.08 -2.29
CA LEU A 90 10.44 0.27 -1.03
C LEU A 90 11.58 1.27 -1.25
N GLU A 91 12.34 1.16 -2.33
CA GLU A 91 13.44 2.07 -2.67
C GLU A 91 13.00 3.55 -2.76
N ASN A 92 11.76 3.80 -3.19
CA ASN A 92 11.22 5.16 -3.26
C ASN A 92 10.98 5.79 -1.88
N ARG A 93 11.05 5.02 -0.78
CA ARG A 93 10.82 5.47 0.59
C ARG A 93 12.11 5.72 1.38
N ILE A 94 13.27 5.39 0.80
CA ILE A 94 14.57 5.52 1.46
C ILE A 94 14.80 6.94 2.01
N HIS A 95 14.48 7.97 1.25
CA HIS A 95 14.65 9.35 1.69
C HIS A 95 13.84 9.67 2.96
N LYS A 96 12.64 9.10 3.12
CA LYS A 96 11.84 9.25 4.35
C LYS A 96 12.40 8.42 5.49
N LEU A 97 12.84 7.19 5.22
CA LEU A 97 13.40 6.32 6.24
C LEU A 97 14.70 6.90 6.82
N ASN A 98 15.50 7.57 6.00
CA ASN A 98 16.72 8.23 6.47
C ASN A 98 16.45 9.36 7.47
N HIS A 99 15.29 10.01 7.43
CA HIS A 99 14.90 10.99 8.47
C HIS A 99 14.64 10.35 9.84
N PHE A 100 14.44 9.03 9.90
CA PHE A 100 14.26 8.32 11.17
C PHE A 100 15.59 7.96 11.85
N GLN A 101 16.74 8.19 11.19
CA GLN A 101 18.08 7.85 11.70
C GLN A 101 18.33 8.44 13.10
N ASP A 102 17.99 9.71 13.29
CA ASP A 102 18.23 10.43 14.53
C ASP A 102 17.12 10.27 15.56
N MET A 103 16.05 9.56 15.20
CA MET A 103 14.93 9.33 16.10
C MET A 103 15.15 8.12 17.00
N ASN A 104 14.59 8.16 18.20
CA ASN A 104 14.58 7.03 19.11
C ASN A 104 13.35 6.14 18.84
N ILE A 105 13.33 5.51 17.66
CA ILE A 105 12.27 4.60 17.20
C ILE A 105 12.86 3.36 16.55
N ASN A 106 12.10 2.28 16.61
CA ASN A 106 12.26 1.16 15.69
C ASN A 106 11.31 1.38 14.51
N PHE A 107 11.53 0.76 13.35
CA PHE A 107 10.53 0.78 12.31
C PHE A 107 10.46 -0.51 11.49
N LEU A 108 9.29 -0.80 10.98
CA LEU A 108 9.04 -1.80 9.97
C LEU A 108 8.33 -1.12 8.80
N ILE A 109 8.86 -1.25 7.60
CA ILE A 109 8.14 -0.97 6.36
C ILE A 109 7.99 -2.26 5.57
N ILE A 110 6.80 -2.54 5.08
CA ILE A 110 6.52 -3.67 4.18
C ILE A 110 6.24 -3.18 2.78
N ALA A 111 6.59 -3.96 1.77
CA ALA A 111 6.04 -3.80 0.43
C ALA A 111 4.70 -4.53 0.37
N TRP A 112 3.69 -3.88 -0.21
CA TRP A 112 2.40 -4.52 -0.44
C TRP A 112 2.50 -5.73 -1.38
N ARG A 113 1.54 -6.65 -1.31
CA ARG A 113 1.36 -7.68 -2.33
C ARG A 113 1.35 -7.07 -3.74
N GLY A 114 2.07 -7.66 -4.69
CA GLY A 114 2.23 -7.14 -6.04
C GLY A 114 3.21 -5.98 -6.19
N PHE A 115 3.83 -5.47 -5.11
CA PHE A 115 4.85 -4.41 -5.13
C PHE A 115 6.22 -4.97 -4.80
N SER A 116 7.29 -4.31 -5.28
CA SER A 116 8.69 -4.67 -4.99
C SER A 116 9.03 -6.14 -5.26
N GLY A 117 8.37 -6.76 -6.23
CA GLY A 117 8.55 -8.17 -6.56
C GLY A 117 7.75 -9.16 -5.71
N ASN A 118 6.94 -8.70 -4.77
CA ASN A 118 6.02 -9.57 -4.02
C ASN A 118 4.96 -10.19 -4.94
N ASN A 119 4.61 -11.43 -4.65
CA ASN A 119 3.50 -12.10 -5.31
C ASN A 119 2.14 -11.47 -4.96
N GLY A 120 1.10 -11.90 -5.66
CA GLY A 120 -0.27 -11.48 -5.42
C GLY A 120 -0.68 -10.25 -6.23
N LYS A 121 -1.93 -9.84 -6.03
CA LYS A 121 -2.52 -8.65 -6.66
C LYS A 121 -3.08 -7.74 -5.58
N PRO A 122 -2.73 -6.44 -5.58
CA PRO A 122 -3.22 -5.53 -4.57
C PRO A 122 -4.74 -5.37 -4.66
N SER A 123 -5.37 -5.35 -3.49
CA SER A 123 -6.79 -5.06 -3.29
C SER A 123 -6.95 -4.49 -1.89
N GLU A 124 -8.03 -3.79 -1.62
CA GLU A 124 -8.30 -3.22 -0.31
C GLU A 124 -8.17 -4.26 0.81
N GLN A 125 -8.91 -5.36 0.70
CA GLN A 125 -8.87 -6.46 1.67
C GLN A 125 -7.48 -7.09 1.77
N GLY A 126 -6.78 -7.26 0.64
CA GLY A 126 -5.43 -7.80 0.65
C GLY A 126 -4.42 -6.89 1.34
N LEU A 127 -4.56 -5.57 1.21
CA LEU A 127 -3.69 -4.62 1.91
C LEU A 127 -3.96 -4.61 3.43
N TYR A 128 -5.20 -4.82 3.86
CA TYR A 128 -5.53 -5.00 5.28
C TYR A 128 -4.84 -6.25 5.84
N GLU A 129 -4.92 -7.37 5.12
CA GLU A 129 -4.26 -8.63 5.47
C GLU A 129 -2.72 -8.47 5.55
N ASP A 130 -2.13 -7.73 4.58
CA ASP A 130 -0.70 -7.42 4.60
C ASP A 130 -0.31 -6.63 5.85
N GLY A 131 -1.12 -5.64 6.21
CA GLY A 131 -0.92 -4.80 7.38
C GLY A 131 -1.08 -5.55 8.70
N GLU A 132 -2.11 -6.39 8.83
CA GLU A 132 -2.32 -7.28 9.99
C GLU A 132 -1.14 -8.24 10.17
N SER A 133 -0.65 -8.81 9.06
CA SER A 133 0.50 -9.72 9.07
C SER A 133 1.77 -9.02 9.54
N ALA A 134 1.96 -7.75 9.18
CA ALA A 134 3.08 -6.94 9.65
C ALA A 134 3.01 -6.68 11.17
N ILE A 135 1.82 -6.35 11.70
CA ILE A 135 1.60 -6.17 13.14
C ILE A 135 1.85 -7.48 13.87
N ASN A 136 1.25 -8.58 13.41
CA ASN A 136 1.42 -9.91 14.00
C ASN A 136 2.89 -10.36 14.02
N TRP A 137 3.65 -10.04 12.98
CA TRP A 137 5.08 -10.34 12.93
C TRP A 137 5.86 -9.58 14.02
N LEU A 138 5.55 -8.28 14.24
CA LEU A 138 6.15 -7.47 15.29
C LEU A 138 5.78 -7.98 16.70
N THR A 139 4.51 -8.33 16.90
CA THR A 139 4.02 -8.89 18.18
C THR A 139 4.74 -10.20 18.52
N LYS A 140 4.91 -11.09 17.53
CA LYS A 140 5.71 -12.32 17.70
C LYS A 140 7.19 -12.04 18.02
N LYS A 141 7.72 -10.88 17.65
CA LYS A 141 9.07 -10.43 18.06
C LYS A 141 9.12 -9.80 19.45
N GLY A 142 7.97 -9.66 20.11
CA GLY A 142 7.87 -9.11 21.45
C GLY A 142 7.61 -7.59 21.50
N VAL A 143 7.20 -6.98 20.39
CA VAL A 143 6.69 -5.59 20.40
C VAL A 143 5.29 -5.60 21.01
N ASP A 144 5.08 -4.83 22.05
CA ASP A 144 3.76 -4.62 22.65
C ASP A 144 2.95 -3.67 21.74
N GLU A 145 1.70 -4.01 21.44
CA GLU A 145 0.82 -3.25 20.53
C GLU A 145 0.66 -1.80 20.97
N LYS A 146 0.63 -1.51 22.27
CA LYS A 146 0.61 -0.13 22.80
C LYS A 146 1.85 0.69 22.44
N ASN A 147 2.91 0.02 21.96
CA ASN A 147 4.15 0.63 21.50
C ASN A 147 4.22 0.78 19.99
N LEU A 148 3.18 0.37 19.25
CA LEU A 148 3.09 0.57 17.83
C LEU A 148 2.66 2.00 17.49
N ILE A 149 3.22 2.51 16.40
CA ILE A 149 2.78 3.74 15.72
C ILE A 149 2.44 3.34 14.29
N LEU A 150 1.18 3.39 13.91
CA LEU A 150 0.75 3.10 12.56
C LEU A 150 0.89 4.36 11.71
N TYR A 151 1.80 4.34 10.76
CA TYR A 151 2.10 5.47 9.87
C TYR A 151 1.69 5.13 8.45
N GLY A 152 0.68 5.82 7.94
CA GLY A 152 0.17 5.65 6.58
C GLY A 152 0.58 6.80 5.65
N GLU A 153 1.01 6.46 4.45
CA GLU A 153 1.26 7.39 3.36
C GLU A 153 0.19 7.21 2.28
N SER A 154 -0.58 8.25 1.95
CA SER A 154 -1.60 8.21 0.89
C SER A 154 -2.51 6.96 1.04
N LEU A 155 -2.48 6.01 0.11
CA LEU A 155 -3.20 4.74 0.20
C LEU A 155 -3.01 4.04 1.56
N GLY A 156 -1.79 4.03 2.07
CA GLY A 156 -1.46 3.41 3.36
C GLY A 156 -2.18 4.04 4.55
N THR A 157 -2.71 5.27 4.44
CA THR A 157 -3.51 5.88 5.51
C THR A 157 -4.81 5.12 5.74
N GLY A 158 -5.44 4.61 4.65
CA GLY A 158 -6.62 3.76 4.75
C GLY A 158 -6.34 2.48 5.56
N VAL A 159 -5.21 1.82 5.27
CA VAL A 159 -4.78 0.62 6.01
C VAL A 159 -4.48 0.96 7.47
N ALA A 160 -3.68 2.01 7.73
CA ALA A 160 -3.37 2.43 9.11
C ALA A 160 -4.63 2.74 9.92
N THR A 161 -5.61 3.42 9.31
CA THR A 161 -6.89 3.74 9.97
C THR A 161 -7.71 2.50 10.25
N HIS A 162 -7.80 1.57 9.29
CA HIS A 162 -8.52 0.30 9.45
C HIS A 162 -7.95 -0.52 10.62
N LEU A 163 -6.63 -0.66 10.66
CA LEU A 163 -5.94 -1.44 11.70
C LEU A 163 -5.97 -0.77 13.09
N ALA A 164 -6.11 0.54 13.16
CA ALA A 164 -6.22 1.25 14.44
C ALA A 164 -7.62 1.15 15.07
N GLN A 165 -8.63 0.63 14.35
CA GLN A 165 -10.00 0.46 14.84
C GLN A 165 -10.25 -0.94 15.42
N ASN A 166 -9.38 -1.88 15.14
CA ASN A 166 -9.46 -3.28 15.55
C ASN A 166 -8.40 -3.58 16.63
#